data_9fc1fc362f1f712c835bea06eb312ed2
#
_entry.id   9fc1fc362f1f712c835bea06eb312ed2
#
_cell.length_a   1.000
_cell.length_b   1.000
_cell.length_c   1.000
_cell.angle_alpha   90.00
_cell.angle_beta   90.00
_cell.angle_gamma   90.00
#
_symmetry.space_group_name_H-M   'P 1'
#
loop_
_entity.id
_entity.type
_entity.pdbx_description
1 polymer ?
#
loop_
_entity_poly.entity_id
_entity_poly.type
_entity_poly.pdbx_seq_one_letter_code
_entity_poly.pdbx_strand_id
1 'polypeptide(L)'
;MHDRSVKPLRRGDLARATGCNLETIRYYETVGIMPDPPRSAKGYRSYDETHVRRLKFVMRSRDLGFSLEIRELMGLVDNRTQTCAEVQAVAESHLKDVQAKIADLARIERVLSETVARCTGDAAPDCAVIDALLEA
;
A
#
# COMPACT_ATOMS: atom_id res chain seq x y z
N MET A 1 2.82 24.35 20.60
CA MET A 1 2.55 24.45 19.86
C MET A 1 3.10 24.27 18.77
N HIS A 2 3.12 23.98 18.19
CA HIS A 2 3.65 23.81 17.17
C HIS A 2 3.20 24.32 16.13
N ASP A 3 3.49 25.10 15.94
CA ASP A 3 3.21 25.68 14.90
C ASP A 3 3.94 25.10 13.88
N ARG A 4 3.59 24.37 13.24
CA ARG A 4 4.18 23.88 12.29
C ARG A 4 4.21 24.75 11.27
N SER A 5 4.00 25.79 11.07
CA SER A 5 4.10 26.60 9.92
C SER A 5 4.58 25.80 8.78
N VAL A 6 4.05 24.69 8.59
CA VAL A 6 4.41 23.86 7.48
C VAL A 6 3.82 24.44 6.24
N LYS A 7 4.59 24.73 5.24
CA LYS A 7 4.06 25.16 3.97
C LYS A 7 3.15 24.10 3.41
N PRO A 8 1.98 24.46 2.91
CA PRO A 8 1.11 23.50 2.24
C PRO A 8 1.85 22.87 1.07
N LEU A 9 1.74 21.57 0.93
CA LEU A 9 2.37 20.88 -0.17
C LEU A 9 1.49 20.97 -1.40
N ARG A 10 2.12 21.08 -2.55
CA ARG A 10 1.41 20.99 -3.83
C ARG A 10 1.48 19.53 -4.28
N ARG A 11 0.72 19.22 -5.33
CA ARG A 11 0.70 17.84 -5.84
C ARG A 11 2.10 17.34 -6.20
N GLY A 12 2.93 18.20 -6.79
CA GLY A 12 4.30 17.84 -7.12
C GLY A 12 5.13 17.50 -5.89
N ASP A 13 4.91 18.24 -4.79
CA ASP A 13 5.60 17.96 -3.53
C ASP A 13 5.14 16.63 -2.95
N LEU A 14 3.84 16.34 -3.04
CA LEU A 14 3.29 15.08 -2.59
C LEU A 14 3.90 13.93 -3.38
N ALA A 15 4.01 14.11 -4.70
CA ALA A 15 4.62 13.10 -5.55
C ALA A 15 6.05 12.82 -5.14
N ARG A 16 6.84 13.87 -4.88
CA ARG A 16 8.22 13.69 -4.47
C ARG A 16 8.34 13.05 -3.09
N ALA A 17 7.48 13.43 -2.18
CA ALA A 17 7.53 12.90 -0.80
C ALA A 17 7.19 11.42 -0.74
N THR A 18 6.38 10.94 -1.67
CA THR A 18 5.89 9.56 -1.64
C THR A 18 6.48 8.66 -2.71
N GLY A 19 7.08 9.23 -3.75
CA GLY A 19 7.55 8.46 -4.89
C GLY A 19 6.45 8.07 -5.86
N CYS A 20 5.24 8.61 -5.68
CA CYS A 20 4.11 8.32 -6.55
C CYS A 20 4.08 9.33 -7.69
N ASN A 21 3.79 8.90 -8.92
CA ASN A 21 3.76 9.85 -10.01
C ASN A 21 2.44 10.62 -10.03
N LEU A 22 2.45 11.77 -10.69
CA LEU A 22 1.32 12.69 -10.71
C LEU A 22 0.06 12.07 -11.29
N GLU A 23 0.20 11.26 -12.32
CA GLU A 23 -0.96 10.63 -12.97
C GLU A 23 -1.66 9.68 -12.00
N THR A 24 -0.88 8.91 -11.25
CA THR A 24 -1.44 7.99 -10.28
C THR A 24 -2.15 8.73 -9.16
N ILE A 25 -1.59 9.85 -8.70
CA ILE A 25 -2.23 10.66 -7.67
C ILE A 25 -3.58 11.18 -8.19
N ARG A 26 -3.61 11.67 -9.42
CA ARG A 26 -4.86 12.16 -10.02
C ARG A 26 -5.89 11.04 -10.11
N TYR A 27 -5.46 9.87 -10.52
CA TYR A 27 -6.35 8.71 -10.60
C TYR A 27 -6.92 8.36 -9.24
N TYR A 28 -6.08 8.33 -8.21
CA TYR A 28 -6.56 8.03 -6.86
C TYR A 28 -7.57 9.05 -6.36
N GLU A 29 -7.40 10.31 -6.72
CA GLU A 29 -8.37 11.34 -6.36
C GLU A 29 -9.68 11.15 -7.13
N THR A 30 -9.58 10.77 -8.39
CA THR A 30 -10.75 10.54 -9.23
C THR A 30 -11.61 9.39 -8.71
N VAL A 31 -11.00 8.31 -8.25
CA VAL A 31 -11.74 7.14 -7.80
C VAL A 31 -12.02 7.14 -6.29
N GLY A 32 -11.62 8.18 -5.58
CA GLY A 32 -11.94 8.31 -4.16
C GLY A 32 -10.99 7.62 -3.20
N ILE A 33 -9.89 7.07 -3.69
CA ILE A 33 -8.89 6.45 -2.81
C ILE A 33 -8.17 7.53 -2.01
N MET A 34 -7.89 8.67 -2.65
CA MET A 34 -7.37 9.85 -1.99
C MET A 34 -8.48 10.90 -1.97
N PRO A 35 -8.62 11.63 -0.85
CA PRO A 35 -9.67 12.65 -0.77
C PRO A 35 -9.30 13.85 -1.64
N ASP A 36 -10.32 14.60 -2.07
CA ASP A 36 -10.11 15.83 -2.79
C ASP A 36 -9.50 16.81 -1.79
N PRO A 37 -8.31 17.34 -2.04
CA PRO A 37 -7.65 18.18 -1.05
C PRO A 37 -8.29 19.57 -0.98
N PRO A 38 -8.18 20.24 0.16
CA PRO A 38 -8.63 21.62 0.25
C PRO A 38 -7.79 22.50 -0.66
N ARG A 39 -8.30 23.67 -0.97
CA ARG A 39 -7.57 24.64 -1.76
C ARG A 39 -6.91 25.66 -0.86
N SER A 40 -5.74 26.14 -1.27
CA SER A 40 -5.07 27.22 -0.58
C SER A 40 -5.81 28.54 -0.88
N ALA A 41 -5.41 29.60 -0.20
CA ALA A 41 -5.99 30.92 -0.43
C ALA A 41 -5.87 31.36 -1.89
N LYS A 42 -4.85 30.85 -2.59
CA LYS A 42 -4.63 31.20 -3.99
C LYS A 42 -5.31 30.24 -4.96
N GLY A 43 -6.12 29.30 -4.46
CA GLY A 43 -6.85 28.38 -5.31
C GLY A 43 -6.11 27.12 -5.70
N TYR A 44 -4.91 26.90 -5.20
CA TYR A 44 -4.14 25.71 -5.48
C TYR A 44 -4.52 24.58 -4.51
N ARG A 45 -4.41 23.35 -4.98
CA ARG A 45 -4.60 22.19 -4.09
C ARG A 45 -3.55 22.22 -2.99
N SER A 46 -3.99 21.94 -1.78
CA SER A 46 -3.12 21.99 -0.60
C SER A 46 -3.14 20.64 0.08
N TYR A 47 -1.98 20.03 0.20
CA TYR A 47 -1.82 18.72 0.83
C TYR A 47 -1.03 18.89 2.13
N ASP A 48 -1.21 17.94 3.04
CA ASP A 48 -0.49 17.98 4.31
C ASP A 48 0.05 16.59 4.65
N GLU A 49 0.56 16.44 5.84
CA GLU A 49 1.18 15.21 6.29
C GLU A 49 0.21 14.02 6.27
N THR A 50 -1.06 14.26 6.52
CA THR A 50 -2.03 13.16 6.49
C THR A 50 -2.19 12.61 5.07
N HIS A 51 -2.11 13.46 4.08
CA HIS A 51 -2.14 13.03 2.68
C HIS A 51 -0.90 12.19 2.35
N VAL A 52 0.26 12.62 2.85
CA VAL A 52 1.50 11.86 2.63
C VAL A 52 1.39 10.46 3.21
N ARG A 53 0.93 10.35 4.46
CA ARG A 53 0.82 9.06 5.14
C ARG A 53 -0.21 8.17 4.46
N ARG A 54 -1.34 8.74 4.07
CA ARG A 54 -2.39 7.99 3.40
C ARG A 54 -1.90 7.45 2.06
N LEU A 55 -1.24 8.29 1.29
CA LEU A 55 -0.74 7.88 -0.02
C LEU A 55 0.33 6.79 0.09
N LYS A 56 1.22 6.91 1.09
CA LYS A 56 2.22 5.87 1.32
C LYS A 56 1.57 4.53 1.68
N PHE A 57 0.53 4.56 2.52
CA PHE A 57 -0.21 3.36 2.86
C PHE A 57 -0.86 2.74 1.64
N VAL A 58 -1.50 3.56 0.81
CA VAL A 58 -2.16 3.11 -0.41
C VAL A 58 -1.15 2.46 -1.36
N MET A 59 -0.01 3.12 -1.56
CA MET A 59 1.02 2.58 -2.46
C MET A 59 1.58 1.26 -1.96
N ARG A 60 1.86 1.17 -0.66
CA ARG A 60 2.38 -0.06 -0.08
C ARG A 60 1.39 -1.20 -0.21
N SER A 61 0.12 -0.92 0.05
CA SER A 61 -0.92 -1.93 -0.07
C SER A 61 -1.10 -2.37 -1.51
N ARG A 62 -1.05 -1.43 -2.46
CA ARG A 62 -1.12 -1.76 -3.88
C ARG A 62 0.02 -2.70 -4.27
N ASP A 63 1.23 -2.40 -3.81
CA ASP A 63 2.39 -3.21 -4.13
C ASP A 63 2.25 -4.63 -3.58
N LEU A 64 1.49 -4.78 -2.51
CA LEU A 64 1.21 -6.09 -1.92
C LEU A 64 -0.04 -6.75 -2.52
N GLY A 65 -0.65 -6.12 -3.53
CA GLY A 65 -1.77 -6.73 -4.22
C GLY A 65 -3.15 -6.46 -3.66
N PHE A 66 -3.31 -5.41 -2.85
CA PHE A 66 -4.59 -5.10 -2.20
C PHE A 66 -5.32 -3.91 -2.83
N SER A 67 -5.29 -3.78 -4.14
CA SER A 67 -5.85 -2.58 -4.81
C SER A 67 -7.34 -2.36 -4.57
N LEU A 68 -8.14 -3.41 -4.63
CA LEU A 68 -9.59 -3.27 -4.45
C LEU A 68 -9.95 -3.08 -2.98
N GLU A 69 -9.27 -3.82 -2.12
CA GLU A 69 -9.51 -3.75 -0.68
C GLU A 69 -9.19 -2.38 -0.12
N ILE A 70 -8.18 -1.71 -0.68
CA ILE A 70 -7.82 -0.38 -0.26
C ILE A 70 -8.96 0.59 -0.51
N ARG A 71 -9.59 0.48 -1.67
CA ARG A 71 -10.69 1.38 -2.01
C ARG A 71 -11.82 1.24 -1.00
N GLU A 72 -12.12 0.02 -0.62
CA GLU A 72 -13.15 -0.26 0.36
C GLU A 72 -12.78 0.30 1.73
N LEU A 73 -11.53 0.08 2.15
CA LEU A 73 -11.05 0.60 3.43
C LEU A 73 -11.06 2.12 3.47
N MET A 74 -10.64 2.76 2.39
CA MET A 74 -10.62 4.22 2.36
C MET A 74 -12.02 4.79 2.39
N GLY A 75 -12.97 4.09 1.77
CA GLY A 75 -14.37 4.46 1.86
C GLY A 75 -14.88 4.45 3.30
N LEU A 76 -14.46 3.47 4.09
CA LEU A 76 -14.84 3.40 5.50
C LEU A 76 -14.21 4.54 6.30
N VAL A 77 -12.95 4.84 6.04
CA VAL A 77 -12.26 5.92 6.74
C VAL A 77 -12.95 7.24 6.48
N ASP A 78 -13.40 7.46 5.26
CA ASP A 78 -14.01 8.73 4.86
C ASP A 78 -15.47 8.83 5.27
N ASN A 79 -16.17 7.70 5.38
CA ASN A 79 -17.60 7.71 5.67
C ASN A 79 -17.83 7.39 7.15
N ARG A 80 -17.95 8.42 7.95
CA ARG A 80 -18.08 8.26 9.39
C ARG A 80 -19.47 7.88 9.86
N THR A 81 -20.39 7.65 8.93
CA THR A 81 -21.74 7.22 9.30
C THR A 81 -21.84 5.69 9.42
N GLN A 82 -20.78 4.97 9.11
CA GLN A 82 -20.76 3.53 9.21
C GLN A 82 -20.84 3.07 10.65
N THR A 83 -21.50 1.96 10.88
CA THR A 83 -21.56 1.38 12.24
C THR A 83 -20.28 0.63 12.52
N CYS A 84 -20.02 0.41 13.80
CA CYS A 84 -18.87 -0.36 14.23
C CYS A 84 -18.91 -1.79 13.66
N ALA A 85 -20.09 -2.38 13.58
CA ALA A 85 -20.23 -3.72 13.01
C ALA A 85 -19.86 -3.76 11.54
N GLU A 86 -20.24 -2.73 10.78
CA GLU A 86 -19.89 -2.65 9.36
C GLU A 86 -18.41 -2.51 9.16
N VAL A 87 -17.76 -1.66 9.94
CA VAL A 87 -16.31 -1.48 9.90
C VAL A 87 -15.61 -2.79 10.25
N GLN A 88 -16.09 -3.47 11.29
CA GLN A 88 -15.50 -4.72 11.72
C GLN A 88 -15.58 -5.79 10.64
N ALA A 89 -16.72 -5.90 9.96
CA ALA A 89 -16.90 -6.90 8.91
C ALA A 89 -15.91 -6.72 7.77
N VAL A 90 -15.73 -5.48 7.32
CA VAL A 90 -14.77 -5.18 6.25
C VAL A 90 -13.34 -5.42 6.72
N ALA A 91 -13.05 -4.99 7.94
CA ALA A 91 -11.71 -5.17 8.48
C ALA A 91 -11.36 -6.64 8.65
N GLU A 92 -12.32 -7.47 9.07
CA GLU A 92 -12.09 -8.90 9.22
C GLU A 92 -11.84 -9.58 7.88
N SER A 93 -12.59 -9.19 6.86
CA SER A 93 -12.39 -9.74 5.53
C SER A 93 -10.98 -9.40 5.02
N HIS A 94 -10.58 -8.15 5.21
CA HIS A 94 -9.26 -7.70 4.79
C HIS A 94 -8.17 -8.40 5.59
N LEU A 95 -8.39 -8.59 6.89
CA LEU A 95 -7.44 -9.28 7.76
C LEU A 95 -7.19 -10.71 7.27
N LYS A 96 -8.26 -11.42 6.87
CA LYS A 96 -8.09 -12.78 6.34
C LYS A 96 -7.23 -12.81 5.10
N ASP A 97 -7.42 -11.83 4.22
CA ASP A 97 -6.61 -11.74 3.00
C ASP A 97 -5.15 -11.47 3.32
N VAL A 98 -4.89 -10.60 4.29
CA VAL A 98 -3.53 -10.31 4.73
C VAL A 98 -2.89 -11.55 5.33
N GLN A 99 -3.62 -12.29 6.17
CA GLN A 99 -3.11 -13.50 6.79
C GLN A 99 -2.77 -14.57 5.75
N ALA A 100 -3.61 -14.69 4.71
CA ALA A 100 -3.35 -15.62 3.62
C ALA A 100 -2.06 -15.26 2.88
N LYS A 101 -1.84 -13.97 2.64
CA LYS A 101 -0.62 -13.53 1.96
C LYS A 101 0.62 -13.74 2.82
N ILE A 102 0.50 -13.54 4.12
CA ILE A 102 1.62 -13.81 5.04
C ILE A 102 1.99 -15.29 4.97
N ALA A 103 0.98 -16.17 4.97
CA ALA A 103 1.23 -17.61 4.90
C ALA A 103 1.90 -17.99 3.58
N ASP A 104 1.46 -17.40 2.48
CA ASP A 104 2.06 -17.66 1.17
C ASP A 104 3.51 -17.17 1.13
N LEU A 105 3.76 -15.97 1.66
CA LEU A 105 5.11 -15.42 1.70
C LEU A 105 6.02 -16.27 2.58
N ALA A 106 5.52 -16.78 3.70
CA ALA A 106 6.30 -17.64 4.58
C ALA A 106 6.69 -18.93 3.87
N ARG A 107 5.80 -19.46 3.03
CA ARG A 107 6.06 -20.66 2.25
C ARG A 107 7.17 -20.42 1.23
N ILE A 108 7.07 -19.30 0.51
CA ILE A 108 8.09 -18.91 -0.46
C ILE A 108 9.43 -18.67 0.22
N GLU A 109 9.39 -17.98 1.36
CA GLU A 109 10.60 -17.72 2.15
C GLU A 109 11.31 -19.01 2.51
N ARG A 110 10.55 -20.02 2.95
CA ARG A 110 11.11 -21.29 3.34
C ARG A 110 11.82 -21.97 2.15
N VAL A 111 11.14 -21.97 0.99
CA VAL A 111 11.72 -22.57 -0.22
C VAL A 111 13.01 -21.86 -0.62
N LEU A 112 13.00 -20.54 -0.60
CA LEU A 112 14.18 -19.76 -0.96
C LEU A 112 15.30 -19.97 0.04
N SER A 113 14.99 -20.05 1.32
CA SER A 113 15.95 -20.26 2.37
C SER A 113 16.64 -21.63 2.20
N GLU A 114 15.87 -22.66 1.90
CA GLU A 114 16.41 -23.98 1.65
C GLU A 114 17.29 -23.99 0.40
N THR A 115 16.86 -23.28 -0.64
CA THR A 115 17.62 -23.16 -1.87
C THR A 115 18.97 -22.50 -1.61
N VAL A 116 18.98 -21.42 -0.86
CA VAL A 116 20.22 -20.73 -0.51
C VAL A 116 21.14 -21.64 0.28
N ALA A 117 20.58 -22.41 1.21
CA ALA A 117 21.36 -23.32 2.05
C ALA A 117 22.00 -24.45 1.24
N ARG A 118 21.34 -24.86 0.14
CA ARG A 118 21.89 -25.94 -0.71
C ARG A 118 22.82 -25.42 -1.79
N CYS A 119 22.86 -24.13 -2.02
CA CYS A 119 23.70 -23.57 -3.06
C CYS A 119 25.14 -23.52 -2.55
N THR A 120 26.01 -24.23 -3.20
CA THR A 120 27.41 -24.33 -2.78
C THR A 120 28.30 -23.37 -3.53
N GLY A 121 27.74 -22.59 -4.48
CA GLY A 121 28.55 -21.71 -5.29
C GLY A 121 29.23 -22.37 -6.46
N ASP A 122 29.01 -23.68 -6.63
CA ASP A 122 29.59 -24.41 -7.72
C ASP A 122 28.72 -24.27 -8.97
N ALA A 123 28.92 -25.10 -9.95
CA ALA A 123 28.29 -24.99 -11.23
C ALA A 123 26.81 -24.75 -11.19
N ALA A 124 26.21 -24.51 -12.36
CA ALA A 124 24.83 -24.11 -12.52
C ALA A 124 23.85 -24.86 -11.61
N PRO A 125 22.80 -24.19 -11.18
CA PRO A 125 21.85 -24.80 -10.26
C PRO A 125 21.23 -26.05 -10.85
N ASP A 126 21.11 -27.03 -10.02
CA ASP A 126 20.49 -28.27 -10.32
C ASP A 126 19.02 -28.04 -10.60
N CYS A 127 18.41 -28.91 -11.36
CA CYS A 127 16.97 -28.86 -11.62
C CYS A 127 16.15 -28.92 -10.34
N ALA A 128 16.70 -29.52 -9.29
CA ALA A 128 16.03 -29.60 -8.01
C ALA A 128 15.69 -28.22 -7.43
N VAL A 129 16.53 -27.21 -7.68
CA VAL A 129 16.28 -25.85 -7.21
C VAL A 129 15.07 -25.26 -7.95
N ILE A 130 15.04 -25.45 -9.27
CA ILE A 130 13.94 -24.94 -10.09
C ILE A 130 12.64 -25.64 -9.70
N ASP A 131 12.69 -26.95 -9.52
CA ASP A 131 11.51 -27.72 -9.14
C ASP A 131 10.98 -27.26 -7.79
N ALA A 132 11.85 -27.02 -6.82
CA ALA A 132 11.45 -26.56 -5.50
C ALA A 132 10.76 -25.18 -5.59
N LEU A 133 11.27 -24.30 -6.44
CA LEU A 133 10.68 -22.98 -6.62
C LEU A 133 9.31 -23.07 -7.28
N LEU A 134 9.14 -23.99 -8.21
CA LEU A 134 7.87 -24.17 -8.91
C LEU A 134 6.80 -24.82 -8.03
N GLU A 135 7.20 -25.54 -7.01
CA GLU A 135 6.26 -26.16 -6.09
C GLU A 135 5.82 -25.24 -4.96
N ALA A 136 6.43 -24.08 -4.84
CA ALA A 136 6.15 -23.16 -3.72
C ALA A 136 4.78 -22.44 -3.83
#